data_934521dd54fbe56f55353de8b47a1d0e
#
_entry.id   934521dd54fbe56f55353de8b47a1d0e
#
_cell.length_a   1.000
_cell.length_b   1.000
_cell.length_c   1.000
_cell.angle_alpha   90.00
_cell.angle_beta   90.00
_cell.angle_gamma   90.00
#
_symmetry.space_group_name_H-M   'P 1'
#
loop_
_entity.id
_entity.type
_entity.pdbx_description
1 polymer ?
#
loop_
_entity_poly.entity_id
_entity_poly.type
_entity_poly.pdbx_seq_one_letter_code
_entity_poly.pdbx_strand_id
1 'polypeptide(L)'
;MEFSDTTSKFNDPKCSESGMSLAEFSAPDFLVPGDLVAIIATARFVTQEDLNEAKSCLERWGFRLILGQSIGVRHHQLAGSDTARAQDLQWALDHPEVKAIWCARGGYGTIRILDRVNFEGFKQYPKWVIGYSDVTALHARIQKLGWASLHAQMPLALGEKTSETSRTIEQALKGINYIIEWPIQVTQIYEDDGPQGSDQSINKLREQGAKSTNDQTVKTRPGEVIAPVIGGNLSLIYSLQGSEEAPDTRGKILFIEDLDEYLYHIDRMIYSLKRSGMFKGLAGLIVGGMSDMKDHEIPFGYDPYQIIWAAVAEESYPVVFDAPMGHLTDNRALPLGRLCTLKVTPTEAKIQVHGKTQ
;
A
#
# COMPACT_ATOMS: atom_id res chain seq x y z
N MET A 1 61.58 2.57 -31.00
CA MET A 1 60.61 1.81 -30.25
C MET A 1 59.26 2.45 -30.53
N GLU A 2 58.54 1.84 -31.47
CA GLU A 2 57.23 2.31 -31.92
C GLU A 2 56.16 1.79 -30.96
N PHE A 3 55.31 2.68 -30.49
CA PHE A 3 54.09 2.29 -29.76
C PHE A 3 52.93 2.22 -30.75
N SER A 4 52.44 1.00 -31.00
CA SER A 4 51.29 0.74 -31.83
C SER A 4 49.98 1.05 -31.07
N ASP A 5 49.18 1.90 -31.68
CA ASP A 5 47.86 2.32 -31.31
C ASP A 5 46.84 1.21 -31.65
N THR A 6 46.20 0.64 -30.64
CA THR A 6 45.11 -0.31 -30.82
C THR A 6 43.80 0.25 -30.21
N THR A 7 43.10 1.06 -31.00
CA THR A 7 41.72 1.44 -30.72
C THR A 7 40.79 0.27 -30.96
N SER A 8 40.42 -0.44 -29.93
CA SER A 8 39.31 -1.45 -29.97
C SER A 8 37.96 -0.74 -30.00
N LYS A 9 37.27 -0.89 -31.12
CA LYS A 9 35.88 -0.49 -31.29
C LYS A 9 35.00 -1.33 -30.36
N PHE A 10 34.43 -0.72 -29.31
CA PHE A 10 33.32 -1.29 -28.60
C PHE A 10 32.06 -1.22 -29.49
N ASN A 11 31.61 -2.35 -29.95
CA ASN A 11 30.30 -2.48 -30.60
C ASN A 11 29.21 -2.29 -29.53
N ASP A 12 28.40 -1.24 -29.67
CA ASP A 12 27.15 -1.07 -28.94
C ASP A 12 26.21 -2.24 -29.27
N PRO A 13 25.73 -3.00 -28.27
CA PRO A 13 24.64 -3.91 -28.51
C PRO A 13 23.36 -3.09 -28.73
N LYS A 14 22.79 -3.17 -29.93
CA LYS A 14 21.48 -2.65 -30.26
C LYS A 14 20.49 -3.13 -29.19
N CYS A 15 19.96 -2.19 -28.41
CA CYS A 15 18.86 -2.40 -27.51
C CYS A 15 17.64 -2.80 -28.39
N SER A 16 17.36 -4.09 -28.49
CA SER A 16 16.14 -4.57 -29.09
C SER A 16 15.00 -4.17 -28.11
N GLU A 17 14.08 -3.37 -28.57
CA GLU A 17 12.77 -3.15 -27.93
C GLU A 17 12.01 -4.49 -27.90
N SER A 18 12.37 -5.37 -26.96
CA SER A 18 11.51 -6.46 -26.59
C SER A 18 10.37 -5.85 -25.76
N GLY A 19 9.17 -5.79 -26.34
CA GLY A 19 7.97 -5.42 -25.62
C GLY A 19 7.89 -6.25 -24.35
N MET A 20 8.17 -5.62 -23.20
CA MET A 20 8.00 -6.25 -21.88
C MET A 20 6.51 -6.51 -21.72
N SER A 21 6.08 -7.74 -21.86
CA SER A 21 4.79 -8.18 -21.37
C SER A 21 4.74 -7.84 -19.89
N LEU A 22 3.85 -6.91 -19.51
CA LEU A 22 3.54 -6.67 -18.11
C LEU A 22 3.08 -8.00 -17.54
N ALA A 23 3.89 -8.64 -16.68
CA ALA A 23 3.52 -9.90 -16.06
C ALA A 23 2.23 -9.63 -15.26
N GLU A 24 1.12 -10.10 -15.78
CA GLU A 24 -0.19 -9.98 -15.15
C GLU A 24 -0.22 -10.92 -13.94
N PHE A 25 -0.58 -10.39 -12.78
CA PHE A 25 -0.85 -11.22 -11.61
C PHE A 25 -2.16 -11.98 -11.86
N SER A 26 -2.18 -13.26 -11.52
CA SER A 26 -3.42 -14.03 -11.47
C SER A 26 -4.32 -13.49 -10.36
N ALA A 27 -5.62 -13.46 -10.57
CA ALA A 27 -6.58 -13.10 -9.52
C ALA A 27 -7.31 -14.35 -9.04
N PRO A 28 -7.55 -14.48 -7.72
CA PRO A 28 -8.49 -15.50 -7.23
C PRO A 28 -9.89 -15.27 -7.81
N ASP A 29 -10.71 -16.31 -7.82
CA ASP A 29 -12.11 -16.19 -8.22
C ASP A 29 -12.84 -15.14 -7.39
N PHE A 30 -13.70 -14.36 -8.01
CA PHE A 30 -14.59 -13.46 -7.30
C PHE A 30 -15.66 -14.22 -6.53
N LEU A 31 -15.98 -13.74 -5.34
CA LEU A 31 -16.90 -14.41 -4.44
C LEU A 31 -18.35 -14.32 -4.94
N VAL A 32 -19.09 -15.39 -4.71
CA VAL A 32 -20.53 -15.47 -4.94
C VAL A 32 -21.27 -15.77 -3.61
N PRO A 33 -22.58 -15.50 -3.51
CA PRO A 33 -23.34 -15.82 -2.30
C PRO A 33 -23.15 -17.28 -1.87
N GLY A 34 -22.88 -17.47 -0.58
CA GLY A 34 -22.60 -18.79 0.01
C GLY A 34 -21.10 -19.12 0.11
N ASP A 35 -20.22 -18.34 -0.50
CA ASP A 35 -18.77 -18.55 -0.36
C ASP A 35 -18.28 -18.32 1.06
N LEU A 36 -17.23 -19.05 1.45
CA LEU A 36 -16.69 -19.06 2.79
C LEU A 36 -15.53 -18.07 2.92
N VAL A 37 -15.63 -17.17 3.91
CA VAL A 37 -14.58 -16.22 4.31
C VAL A 37 -14.04 -16.64 5.67
N ALA A 38 -12.72 -16.81 5.78
CA ALA A 38 -12.05 -17.05 7.04
C ALA A 38 -11.57 -15.72 7.63
N ILE A 39 -11.85 -15.47 8.92
CA ILE A 39 -11.22 -14.38 9.67
C ILE A 39 -10.18 -14.96 10.61
N ILE A 40 -8.93 -14.54 10.48
CA ILE A 40 -7.78 -14.96 11.29
C ILE A 40 -7.00 -13.75 11.81
N ALA A 41 -6.22 -13.91 12.87
CA ALA A 41 -5.34 -12.84 13.37
C ALA A 41 -3.86 -13.20 13.17
N THR A 42 -3.22 -12.60 12.19
CA THR A 42 -1.78 -12.82 11.88
C THR A 42 -0.83 -11.97 12.73
N ALA A 43 -1.35 -10.95 13.41
CA ALA A 43 -0.58 -9.93 14.14
C ALA A 43 -1.06 -9.78 15.59
N ARG A 44 -1.59 -8.59 15.96
CA ARG A 44 -2.09 -8.32 17.31
C ARG A 44 -3.41 -9.04 17.58
N PHE A 45 -3.71 -9.27 18.87
CA PHE A 45 -4.93 -9.93 19.29
C PHE A 45 -6.19 -9.09 19.02
N VAL A 46 -7.31 -9.78 18.80
CA VAL A 46 -8.67 -9.22 18.75
C VAL A 46 -9.59 -10.10 19.59
N THR A 47 -10.64 -9.52 20.11
CA THR A 47 -11.74 -10.27 20.73
C THR A 47 -12.76 -10.70 19.66
N GLN A 48 -13.72 -11.55 20.04
CA GLN A 48 -14.82 -11.91 19.13
C GLN A 48 -15.79 -10.75 18.93
N GLU A 49 -15.92 -9.88 19.94
CA GLU A 49 -16.76 -8.68 19.92
C GLU A 49 -16.24 -7.65 18.91
N ASP A 50 -14.93 -7.52 18.78
CA ASP A 50 -14.28 -6.63 17.80
C ASP A 50 -14.65 -6.97 16.34
N LEU A 51 -15.18 -8.18 16.10
CA LEU A 51 -15.53 -8.67 14.76
C LEU A 51 -17.01 -8.51 14.41
N ASN A 52 -17.85 -7.98 15.31
CA ASN A 52 -19.31 -7.99 15.12
C ASN A 52 -19.75 -7.25 13.85
N GLU A 53 -19.17 -6.09 13.54
CA GLU A 53 -19.52 -5.38 12.30
C GLU A 53 -19.08 -6.15 11.05
N ALA A 54 -17.88 -6.76 11.07
CA ALA A 54 -17.42 -7.58 9.96
C ALA A 54 -18.30 -8.81 9.73
N LYS A 55 -18.78 -9.46 10.80
CA LYS A 55 -19.75 -10.56 10.73
C LYS A 55 -21.04 -10.09 10.06
N SER A 56 -21.57 -8.95 10.51
CA SER A 56 -22.79 -8.34 9.94
C SER A 56 -22.61 -7.96 8.46
N CYS A 57 -21.44 -7.45 8.08
CA CYS A 57 -21.13 -7.15 6.69
C CYS A 57 -21.11 -8.42 5.83
N LEU A 58 -20.42 -9.47 6.26
CA LEU A 58 -20.34 -10.73 5.51
C LEU A 58 -21.72 -11.35 5.32
N GLU A 59 -22.59 -11.32 6.34
CA GLU A 59 -23.95 -11.79 6.27
C GLU A 59 -24.79 -10.98 5.25
N ARG A 60 -24.73 -9.63 5.32
CA ARG A 60 -25.40 -8.76 4.34
C ARG A 60 -24.90 -8.98 2.91
N TRP A 61 -23.61 -9.28 2.74
CA TRP A 61 -23.03 -9.57 1.41
C TRP A 61 -23.35 -10.97 0.91
N GLY A 62 -23.92 -11.82 1.77
CA GLY A 62 -24.33 -13.20 1.46
C GLY A 62 -23.21 -14.22 1.61
N PHE A 63 -22.12 -13.91 2.32
CA PHE A 63 -21.01 -14.83 2.53
C PHE A 63 -21.12 -15.57 3.86
N ARG A 64 -20.55 -16.78 3.92
CA ARG A 64 -20.41 -17.56 5.16
C ARG A 64 -19.11 -17.19 5.86
N LEU A 65 -19.12 -17.27 7.18
CA LEU A 65 -17.95 -16.96 8.00
C LEU A 65 -17.44 -18.20 8.72
N ILE A 66 -16.12 -18.34 8.80
CA ILE A 66 -15.44 -19.22 9.75
C ILE A 66 -14.35 -18.43 10.47
N LEU A 67 -14.20 -18.65 11.78
CA LEU A 67 -13.15 -18.00 12.57
C LEU A 67 -11.98 -18.95 12.77
N GLY A 68 -10.77 -18.40 12.62
CA GLY A 68 -9.57 -19.12 12.98
C GLY A 68 -9.36 -19.21 14.49
N GLN A 69 -8.44 -20.08 14.89
CA GLN A 69 -8.16 -20.36 16.31
C GLN A 69 -7.38 -19.22 16.99
N SER A 70 -6.76 -18.31 16.22
CA SER A 70 -6.05 -17.13 16.74
C SER A 70 -7.01 -16.04 17.27
N ILE A 71 -8.33 -16.12 16.92
CA ILE A 71 -9.32 -15.16 17.38
C ILE A 71 -9.61 -15.36 18.87
N GLY A 72 -9.51 -14.29 19.66
CA GLY A 72 -9.69 -14.32 21.12
C GLY A 72 -8.46 -14.81 21.90
N VAL A 73 -7.41 -15.27 21.23
CA VAL A 73 -6.17 -15.71 21.89
C VAL A 73 -5.26 -14.50 22.10
N ARG A 74 -4.67 -14.40 23.29
CA ARG A 74 -3.76 -13.31 23.65
C ARG A 74 -2.45 -13.81 24.22
N HIS A 75 -1.35 -13.34 23.65
CA HIS A 75 0.00 -13.47 24.18
C HIS A 75 0.68 -12.09 24.12
N HIS A 76 0.70 -11.38 25.24
CA HIS A 76 1.03 -9.95 25.33
C HIS A 76 0.16 -9.13 24.36
N GLN A 77 0.76 -8.49 23.36
CA GLN A 77 0.01 -7.75 22.33
C GLN A 77 -0.41 -8.58 21.11
N LEU A 78 0.10 -9.82 20.98
CA LEU A 78 -0.08 -10.68 19.81
C LEU A 78 -1.27 -11.65 19.99
N ALA A 79 -1.81 -12.13 18.89
CA ALA A 79 -2.86 -13.13 18.82
C ALA A 79 -2.28 -14.55 19.00
N GLY A 80 -1.67 -14.81 20.15
CA GLY A 80 -0.97 -16.05 20.43
C GLY A 80 0.51 -16.03 20.05
N SER A 81 1.18 -17.20 20.16
CA SER A 81 2.56 -17.37 19.74
C SER A 81 2.74 -17.28 18.22
N ASP A 82 3.98 -17.08 17.75
CA ASP A 82 4.28 -17.13 16.31
C ASP A 82 3.83 -18.47 15.71
N THR A 83 4.00 -19.58 16.43
CA THR A 83 3.57 -20.91 15.98
C THR A 83 2.05 -21.00 15.83
N ALA A 84 1.29 -20.51 16.80
CA ALA A 84 -0.17 -20.55 16.76
C ALA A 84 -0.72 -19.71 15.59
N ARG A 85 -0.18 -18.50 15.39
CA ARG A 85 -0.59 -17.61 14.27
C ARG A 85 -0.21 -18.19 12.91
N ALA A 86 0.98 -18.80 12.80
CA ALA A 86 1.41 -19.48 11.58
C ALA A 86 0.52 -20.69 11.25
N GLN A 87 0.16 -21.51 12.25
CA GLN A 87 -0.75 -22.64 12.07
C GLN A 87 -2.14 -22.20 11.63
N ASP A 88 -2.62 -21.09 12.16
CA ASP A 88 -3.94 -20.54 11.78
C ASP A 88 -3.94 -19.99 10.35
N LEU A 89 -2.88 -19.28 9.97
CA LEU A 89 -2.70 -18.85 8.58
C LEU A 89 -2.55 -20.04 7.63
N GLN A 90 -1.75 -21.05 8.01
CA GLN A 90 -1.58 -22.28 7.21
C GLN A 90 -2.89 -22.99 6.99
N TRP A 91 -3.69 -23.18 8.07
CA TRP A 91 -5.02 -23.76 7.98
C TRP A 91 -5.91 -23.00 6.98
N ALA A 92 -5.93 -21.68 7.05
CA ALA A 92 -6.75 -20.87 6.16
C ALA A 92 -6.28 -20.93 4.70
N LEU A 93 -4.96 -21.01 4.46
CA LEU A 93 -4.38 -21.14 3.12
C LEU A 93 -4.68 -22.51 2.50
N ASP A 94 -4.66 -23.58 3.31
CA ASP A 94 -4.87 -24.96 2.85
C ASP A 94 -6.34 -25.33 2.71
N HIS A 95 -7.26 -24.57 3.34
CA HIS A 95 -8.68 -24.90 3.37
C HIS A 95 -9.33 -24.78 1.99
N PRO A 96 -9.88 -25.87 1.40
CA PRO A 96 -10.32 -25.88 0.00
C PRO A 96 -11.59 -25.03 -0.25
N GLU A 97 -12.45 -24.87 0.76
CA GLU A 97 -13.69 -24.10 0.62
C GLU A 97 -13.51 -22.59 0.90
N VAL A 98 -12.43 -22.18 1.58
CA VAL A 98 -12.19 -20.77 1.88
C VAL A 98 -11.85 -20.03 0.60
N LYS A 99 -12.63 -18.99 0.27
CA LYS A 99 -12.46 -18.12 -0.91
C LYS A 99 -11.78 -16.80 -0.57
N ALA A 100 -11.83 -16.38 0.71
CA ALA A 100 -11.13 -15.21 1.18
C ALA A 100 -10.61 -15.39 2.62
N ILE A 101 -9.44 -14.85 2.90
CA ILE A 101 -8.86 -14.73 4.24
C ILE A 101 -8.87 -13.25 4.60
N TRP A 102 -9.66 -12.88 5.60
CA TRP A 102 -9.74 -11.51 6.09
C TRP A 102 -8.93 -11.40 7.38
N CYS A 103 -7.77 -10.76 7.33
CA CYS A 103 -6.92 -10.55 8.49
C CYS A 103 -7.63 -9.63 9.49
N ALA A 104 -7.82 -10.10 10.72
CA ALA A 104 -8.67 -9.42 11.71
C ALA A 104 -8.12 -8.06 12.15
N ARG A 105 -6.78 -7.97 12.25
CA ARG A 105 -6.05 -6.79 12.74
C ARG A 105 -4.60 -6.82 12.29
N GLY A 106 -4.02 -5.64 12.11
CA GLY A 106 -2.59 -5.41 11.90
C GLY A 106 -1.84 -5.07 13.20
N GLY A 107 -0.93 -4.14 13.08
CA GLY A 107 -0.05 -3.63 14.13
C GLY A 107 1.37 -4.16 13.99
N TYR A 108 1.64 -5.40 14.34
CA TYR A 108 2.93 -6.07 14.12
C TYR A 108 2.80 -7.58 14.35
N GLY A 109 3.50 -8.34 13.54
CA GLY A 109 3.68 -9.78 13.79
C GLY A 109 3.53 -10.66 12.56
N THR A 110 2.92 -10.20 11.47
CA THR A 110 2.74 -10.99 10.24
C THR A 110 4.08 -11.39 9.63
N ILE A 111 5.04 -10.48 9.55
CA ILE A 111 6.37 -10.75 9.00
C ILE A 111 7.10 -11.89 9.76
N ARG A 112 6.85 -12.06 11.07
CA ARG A 112 7.49 -13.09 11.90
C ARG A 112 7.06 -14.51 11.56
N ILE A 113 5.93 -14.67 10.89
CA ILE A 113 5.33 -15.97 10.61
C ILE A 113 5.42 -16.38 9.14
N LEU A 114 5.82 -15.49 8.22
CA LEU A 114 5.86 -15.79 6.78
C LEU A 114 6.74 -16.99 6.44
N ASP A 115 7.92 -17.11 7.05
CA ASP A 115 8.85 -18.22 6.80
C ASP A 115 8.45 -19.54 7.48
N ARG A 116 7.38 -19.53 8.29
CA ARG A 116 6.82 -20.70 8.96
C ARG A 116 5.62 -21.29 8.23
N VAL A 117 5.22 -20.69 7.12
CA VAL A 117 4.00 -21.03 6.37
C VAL A 117 4.39 -21.53 4.99
N ASN A 118 3.75 -22.63 4.58
CA ASN A 118 3.85 -23.18 3.23
C ASN A 118 2.68 -22.66 2.40
N PHE A 119 2.97 -22.16 1.21
CA PHE A 119 1.97 -21.58 0.31
C PHE A 119 1.50 -22.56 -0.81
N GLU A 120 1.85 -23.85 -0.75
CA GLU A 120 1.41 -24.81 -1.77
C GLU A 120 -0.12 -24.98 -1.76
N GLY A 121 -0.75 -25.00 -0.57
CA GLY A 121 -2.21 -25.02 -0.48
C GLY A 121 -2.86 -23.78 -1.08
N PHE A 122 -2.23 -22.60 -0.89
CA PHE A 122 -2.68 -21.37 -1.56
C PHE A 122 -2.60 -21.45 -3.08
N LYS A 123 -1.51 -22.02 -3.64
CA LYS A 123 -1.37 -22.20 -5.09
C LYS A 123 -2.42 -23.16 -5.65
N GLN A 124 -2.79 -24.17 -4.86
CA GLN A 124 -3.82 -25.15 -5.25
C GLN A 124 -5.24 -24.56 -5.15
N TYR A 125 -5.49 -23.73 -4.13
CA TYR A 125 -6.78 -23.11 -3.84
C TYR A 125 -6.61 -21.60 -3.66
N PRO A 126 -6.36 -20.83 -4.73
CA PRO A 126 -6.15 -19.41 -4.64
C PRO A 126 -7.34 -18.69 -4.01
N LYS A 127 -7.07 -17.75 -3.13
CA LYS A 127 -8.10 -17.02 -2.37
C LYS A 127 -7.68 -15.58 -2.12
N TRP A 128 -8.65 -14.69 -1.96
CA TRP A 128 -8.38 -13.30 -1.64
C TRP A 128 -7.77 -13.19 -0.24
N VAL A 129 -6.63 -12.52 -0.12
CA VAL A 129 -6.06 -12.10 1.16
C VAL A 129 -6.40 -10.63 1.35
N ILE A 130 -7.10 -10.32 2.46
CA ILE A 130 -7.68 -9.00 2.72
C ILE A 130 -7.06 -8.41 3.99
N GLY A 131 -6.59 -7.19 3.92
CA GLY A 131 -6.07 -6.43 5.06
C GLY A 131 -5.21 -5.26 4.60
N TYR A 132 -4.59 -4.56 5.54
CA TYR A 132 -3.66 -3.45 5.29
C TYR A 132 -2.65 -3.33 6.44
N SER A 133 -1.83 -2.28 6.48
CA SER A 133 -0.85 -2.09 7.57
C SER A 133 0.16 -3.26 7.60
N ASP A 134 0.32 -3.93 8.73
CA ASP A 134 1.20 -5.10 8.94
C ASP A 134 0.94 -6.26 7.95
N VAL A 135 -0.29 -6.35 7.40
CA VAL A 135 -0.66 -7.34 6.37
C VAL A 135 0.07 -7.09 5.04
N THR A 136 0.66 -5.92 4.85
CA THR A 136 1.49 -5.61 3.67
C THR A 136 2.59 -6.66 3.45
N ALA A 137 3.17 -7.21 4.52
CA ALA A 137 4.15 -8.28 4.41
C ALA A 137 3.57 -9.56 3.77
N LEU A 138 2.31 -9.91 4.09
CA LEU A 138 1.62 -11.03 3.46
C LEU A 138 1.19 -10.71 2.02
N HIS A 139 0.75 -9.48 1.75
CA HIS A 139 0.49 -9.02 0.36
C HIS A 139 1.73 -9.15 -0.52
N ALA A 140 2.90 -8.76 -0.03
CA ALA A 140 4.15 -8.88 -0.76
C ALA A 140 4.50 -10.35 -1.08
N ARG A 141 4.30 -11.28 -0.13
CA ARG A 141 4.46 -12.73 -0.37
C ARG A 141 3.49 -13.25 -1.42
N ILE A 142 2.21 -12.87 -1.37
CA ILE A 142 1.19 -13.26 -2.36
C ILE A 142 1.53 -12.72 -3.75
N GLN A 143 1.99 -11.48 -3.84
CA GLN A 143 2.44 -10.89 -5.11
C GLN A 143 3.70 -11.59 -5.65
N LYS A 144 4.64 -11.99 -4.79
CA LYS A 144 5.80 -12.78 -5.19
C LYS A 144 5.41 -14.13 -5.80
N LEU A 145 4.29 -14.70 -5.36
CA LEU A 145 3.70 -15.92 -5.94
C LEU A 145 2.92 -15.65 -7.25
N GLY A 146 2.85 -14.39 -7.69
CA GLY A 146 2.14 -14.01 -8.92
C GLY A 146 0.63 -13.86 -8.76
N TRP A 147 0.14 -13.62 -7.54
CA TRP A 147 -1.30 -13.50 -7.26
C TRP A 147 -1.70 -12.12 -6.75
N ALA A 148 -2.92 -11.74 -7.07
CA ALA A 148 -3.57 -10.54 -6.55
C ALA A 148 -4.05 -10.73 -5.10
N SER A 149 -4.15 -9.61 -4.37
CA SER A 149 -4.66 -9.53 -3.01
C SER A 149 -5.46 -8.23 -2.83
N LEU A 150 -6.03 -7.96 -1.66
CA LEU A 150 -6.88 -6.80 -1.43
C LEU A 150 -6.40 -5.97 -0.25
N HIS A 151 -5.79 -4.81 -0.52
CA HIS A 151 -5.52 -3.80 0.49
C HIS A 151 -6.86 -3.17 0.89
N ALA A 152 -7.31 -3.43 2.11
CA ALA A 152 -8.61 -2.97 2.58
C ALA A 152 -8.70 -2.96 4.10
N GLN A 153 -9.69 -2.25 4.63
CA GLN A 153 -9.99 -2.22 6.05
C GLN A 153 -10.13 -3.64 6.62
N MET A 154 -9.57 -3.84 7.80
CA MET A 154 -9.66 -5.07 8.58
C MET A 154 -10.92 -5.07 9.45
N PRO A 155 -11.38 -6.24 9.93
CA PRO A 155 -12.53 -6.39 10.83
C PRO A 155 -12.51 -5.47 12.04
N LEU A 156 -11.35 -5.34 12.70
CA LEU A 156 -11.21 -4.39 13.81
C LEU A 156 -11.55 -2.97 13.36
N ALA A 157 -12.39 -2.28 14.13
CA ALA A 157 -12.83 -0.91 13.89
C ALA A 157 -13.55 -0.67 12.55
N LEU A 158 -14.07 -1.72 11.89
CA LEU A 158 -14.82 -1.56 10.63
C LEU A 158 -16.06 -0.66 10.80
N GLY A 159 -16.75 -0.75 11.94
CA GLY A 159 -17.92 0.07 12.25
C GLY A 159 -17.64 1.56 12.45
N GLU A 160 -16.37 1.95 12.62
CA GLU A 160 -15.93 3.34 12.75
C GLU A 160 -15.58 3.98 11.38
N LYS A 161 -15.64 3.19 10.31
CA LYS A 161 -15.29 3.62 8.96
C LYS A 161 -16.49 4.13 8.17
N THR A 162 -16.21 4.82 7.06
CA THR A 162 -17.26 5.27 6.15
C THR A 162 -17.99 4.10 5.48
N SER A 163 -19.21 4.35 4.99
CA SER A 163 -19.93 3.37 4.18
C SER A 163 -19.20 3.00 2.88
N GLU A 164 -18.42 3.93 2.33
CA GLU A 164 -17.60 3.70 1.14
C GLU A 164 -16.52 2.63 1.39
N THR A 165 -15.95 2.59 2.60
CA THR A 165 -14.99 1.57 3.00
C THR A 165 -15.58 0.16 2.84
N SER A 166 -16.71 -0.13 3.45
CA SER A 166 -17.36 -1.45 3.36
C SER A 166 -17.90 -1.74 1.96
N ARG A 167 -18.47 -0.73 1.27
CA ARG A 167 -18.97 -0.84 -0.09
C ARG A 167 -17.87 -1.24 -1.07
N THR A 168 -16.69 -0.62 -1.01
CA THR A 168 -15.58 -0.95 -1.92
C THR A 168 -14.99 -2.33 -1.66
N ILE A 169 -14.98 -2.81 -0.40
CA ILE A 169 -14.60 -4.19 -0.08
C ILE A 169 -15.56 -5.18 -0.75
N GLU A 170 -16.87 -4.98 -0.58
CA GLU A 170 -17.90 -5.83 -1.20
C GLU A 170 -17.75 -5.87 -2.72
N GLN A 171 -17.62 -4.69 -3.34
CA GLN A 171 -17.48 -4.58 -4.80
C GLN A 171 -16.22 -5.29 -5.30
N ALA A 172 -15.07 -5.11 -4.63
CA ALA A 172 -13.83 -5.78 -4.98
C ALA A 172 -13.97 -7.31 -4.92
N LEU A 173 -14.55 -7.83 -3.84
CA LEU A 173 -14.74 -9.28 -3.65
C LEU A 173 -15.71 -9.89 -4.66
N LYS A 174 -16.80 -9.18 -5.01
CA LYS A 174 -17.79 -9.62 -5.98
C LYS A 174 -17.40 -9.37 -7.45
N GLY A 175 -16.26 -8.71 -7.68
CA GLY A 175 -15.80 -8.37 -9.03
C GLY A 175 -16.67 -7.35 -9.74
N ILE A 176 -17.22 -6.41 -8.99
CA ILE A 176 -17.99 -5.28 -9.51
C ILE A 176 -17.03 -4.14 -9.82
N ASN A 177 -17.17 -3.46 -10.96
CA ASN A 177 -16.42 -2.26 -11.28
C ASN A 177 -16.74 -1.14 -10.28
N TYR A 178 -15.72 -0.41 -9.82
CA TYR A 178 -15.92 0.78 -9.01
C TYR A 178 -14.84 1.83 -9.25
N ILE A 179 -15.13 3.04 -8.83
CA ILE A 179 -14.23 4.17 -8.93
C ILE A 179 -13.95 4.68 -7.52
N ILE A 180 -12.67 4.90 -7.23
CA ILE A 180 -12.21 5.68 -6.09
C ILE A 180 -11.84 7.05 -6.65
N GLU A 181 -12.53 8.09 -6.23
CA GLU A 181 -12.25 9.46 -6.66
C GLU A 181 -12.14 10.39 -5.46
N TRP A 182 -11.29 11.40 -5.58
CA TRP A 182 -11.10 12.43 -4.55
C TRP A 182 -10.61 13.73 -5.17
N PRO A 183 -10.96 14.89 -4.56
CA PRO A 183 -10.48 16.19 -5.01
C PRO A 183 -8.99 16.34 -4.68
N ILE A 184 -8.26 17.01 -5.54
CA ILE A 184 -6.92 17.49 -5.26
C ILE A 184 -7.07 18.90 -4.70
N GLN A 185 -6.63 19.10 -3.46
CA GLN A 185 -6.61 20.46 -2.87
C GLN A 185 -5.46 21.23 -3.51
N VAL A 186 -5.80 22.18 -4.37
CA VAL A 186 -4.82 23.09 -4.98
C VAL A 186 -4.53 24.20 -3.97
N THR A 187 -3.48 24.05 -3.20
CA THR A 187 -2.91 25.16 -2.44
C THR A 187 -1.78 25.80 -3.23
N GLN A 188 -1.62 27.14 -3.13
CA GLN A 188 -0.75 27.93 -4.02
C GLN A 188 0.71 27.50 -3.96
N ILE A 189 1.37 27.45 -5.12
CA ILE A 189 2.80 27.17 -5.28
C ILE A 189 3.58 28.39 -4.85
N TYR A 190 4.35 28.31 -3.77
CA TYR A 190 5.51 29.17 -3.59
C TYR A 190 6.70 28.49 -4.29
N GLU A 191 7.23 29.13 -5.34
CA GLU A 191 8.52 28.75 -5.93
C GLU A 191 9.58 28.94 -4.82
N ASP A 192 10.28 27.87 -4.47
CA ASP A 192 11.44 27.92 -3.59
C ASP A 192 12.57 28.55 -4.39
N ASP A 193 12.71 29.89 -4.29
CA ASP A 193 13.92 30.58 -4.71
C ASP A 193 15.03 30.13 -3.74
N GLY A 194 15.88 29.20 -4.21
CA GLY A 194 16.96 28.54 -3.48
C GLY A 194 17.73 29.42 -2.48
N PRO A 195 18.71 28.92 -1.71
CA PRO A 195 19.20 29.52 -0.48
C PRO A 195 19.90 30.86 -0.73
N GLN A 196 19.16 31.94 -0.59
CA GLN A 196 19.71 33.28 -0.53
C GLN A 196 19.46 33.88 0.87
N GLY A 197 20.53 33.95 1.64
CA GLY A 197 20.74 35.05 2.56
C GLY A 197 19.99 34.98 3.88
N SER A 198 20.76 35.08 4.96
CA SER A 198 20.38 35.39 6.34
C SER A 198 19.20 36.35 6.44
N ASP A 199 18.00 35.84 6.61
CA ASP A 199 16.82 36.69 6.73
C ASP A 199 16.43 36.94 8.18
N GLN A 200 16.73 38.18 8.64
CA GLN A 200 16.27 38.70 9.92
C GLN A 200 14.74 38.92 9.99
N SER A 201 14.03 38.81 8.85
CA SER A 201 12.57 38.98 8.76
C SER A 201 11.80 37.79 9.30
N ILE A 202 12.34 36.57 9.19
CA ILE A 202 11.69 35.34 9.69
C ILE A 202 11.61 35.33 11.23
N ASN A 203 12.63 35.84 11.91
CA ASN A 203 12.64 35.91 13.37
C ASN A 203 11.61 36.93 13.92
N LYS A 204 11.32 37.98 13.17
CA LYS A 204 10.34 39.01 13.56
C LYS A 204 8.89 38.53 13.45
N LEU A 205 8.60 37.61 12.53
CA LEU A 205 7.28 36.99 12.39
C LEU A 205 7.01 35.93 13.48
N ARG A 206 8.04 35.24 13.96
CA ARG A 206 7.96 34.29 15.08
C ARG A 206 7.64 34.96 16.41
N GLU A 207 8.15 36.18 16.65
CA GLU A 207 7.88 36.95 17.86
C GLU A 207 6.45 37.53 17.94
N GLN A 208 5.71 37.57 16.80
CA GLN A 208 4.35 38.10 16.74
C GLN A 208 3.24 37.09 16.92
N GLY A 209 3.55 35.83 17.30
CA GLY A 209 2.53 34.82 17.58
C GLY A 209 1.69 34.41 16.35
N ALA A 210 2.17 34.67 15.16
CA ALA A 210 1.54 34.16 13.93
C ALA A 210 1.54 32.65 14.01
N LYS A 211 0.36 32.03 14.16
CA LYS A 211 0.18 30.61 13.88
C LYS A 211 0.78 30.37 12.50
N SER A 212 1.80 29.52 12.43
CA SER A 212 2.33 29.04 11.18
C SER A 212 1.16 28.38 10.43
N THR A 213 0.51 29.13 9.56
CA THR A 213 -0.30 28.56 8.51
C THR A 213 0.70 28.01 7.51
N ASN A 214 1.15 26.77 7.75
CA ASN A 214 1.83 25.98 6.75
C ASN A 214 0.82 25.73 5.64
N ASP A 215 0.70 26.70 4.76
CA ASP A 215 -0.04 26.58 3.49
C ASP A 215 0.86 25.79 2.53
N GLN A 216 0.84 24.47 2.69
CA GLN A 216 1.76 23.58 2.00
C GLN A 216 1.07 23.00 0.77
N THR A 217 1.56 23.38 -0.37
CA THR A 217 1.12 22.87 -1.67
C THR A 217 1.54 21.41 -1.85
N VAL A 218 0.58 20.52 -1.85
CA VAL A 218 0.80 19.15 -2.31
C VAL A 218 0.98 19.19 -3.82
N LYS A 219 2.20 19.01 -4.30
CA LYS A 219 2.48 18.94 -5.74
C LYS A 219 1.97 17.62 -6.30
N THR A 220 1.10 17.65 -7.29
CA THR A 220 0.69 16.47 -8.06
C THR A 220 1.32 16.52 -9.44
N ARG A 221 1.45 15.36 -10.08
CA ARG A 221 1.82 15.30 -11.49
C ARG A 221 0.68 14.66 -12.27
N PRO A 222 -0.01 15.45 -13.13
CA PRO A 222 -1.10 14.95 -13.97
C PRO A 222 -0.65 13.87 -14.95
N GLY A 223 -1.58 13.00 -15.30
CA GLY A 223 -1.38 11.94 -16.29
C GLY A 223 -2.42 10.84 -16.17
N GLU A 224 -2.42 9.93 -17.13
CA GLU A 224 -3.31 8.76 -17.14
C GLU A 224 -2.50 7.52 -17.50
N VAL A 225 -2.72 6.42 -16.75
CA VAL A 225 -2.00 5.16 -16.93
C VAL A 225 -2.88 3.98 -16.54
N ILE A 226 -2.66 2.85 -17.23
CA ILE A 226 -3.25 1.56 -16.88
C ILE A 226 -2.09 0.61 -16.54
N ALA A 227 -2.03 0.17 -15.28
CA ALA A 227 -1.00 -0.75 -14.81
C ALA A 227 -1.46 -1.51 -13.57
N PRO A 228 -0.79 -2.63 -13.21
CA PRO A 228 -1.03 -3.28 -11.94
C PRO A 228 -0.65 -2.38 -10.77
N VAL A 229 -1.46 -2.40 -9.72
CA VAL A 229 -1.15 -1.69 -8.46
C VAL A 229 -0.42 -2.63 -7.52
N ILE A 230 0.65 -2.15 -6.90
CA ILE A 230 1.39 -2.85 -5.83
C ILE A 230 1.68 -1.89 -4.68
N GLY A 231 2.11 -2.41 -3.56
CA GLY A 231 2.52 -1.58 -2.43
C GLY A 231 1.74 -1.85 -1.16
N GLY A 232 1.50 -0.80 -0.36
CA GLY A 232 0.83 -0.82 0.94
C GLY A 232 1.51 0.08 1.96
N ASN A 233 1.68 -0.39 3.20
CA ASN A 233 2.31 0.37 4.26
C ASN A 233 3.82 0.59 4.00
N LEU A 234 4.26 1.86 4.05
CA LEU A 234 5.62 2.28 3.70
C LEU A 234 6.68 1.63 4.60
N SER A 235 6.46 1.60 5.92
CA SER A 235 7.39 0.98 6.87
C SER A 235 7.59 -0.51 6.59
N LEU A 236 6.52 -1.22 6.18
CA LEU A 236 6.60 -2.64 5.79
C LEU A 236 7.33 -2.81 4.46
N ILE A 237 7.03 -2.00 3.44
CA ILE A 237 7.75 -2.01 2.16
C ILE A 237 9.25 -1.77 2.38
N TYR A 238 9.59 -0.80 3.25
CA TYR A 238 10.97 -0.53 3.63
C TYR A 238 11.61 -1.72 4.34
N SER A 239 10.91 -2.36 5.27
CA SER A 239 11.44 -3.50 6.03
C SER A 239 11.68 -4.75 5.18
N LEU A 240 10.99 -4.87 4.05
CA LEU A 240 11.15 -5.99 3.10
C LEU A 240 12.31 -5.80 2.12
N GLN A 241 12.99 -4.63 2.11
CA GLN A 241 14.13 -4.42 1.22
C GLN A 241 15.25 -5.43 1.49
N GLY A 242 15.72 -6.08 0.43
CA GLY A 242 16.75 -7.12 0.52
C GLY A 242 16.21 -8.52 0.81
N SER A 243 14.90 -8.69 1.04
CA SER A 243 14.24 -10.00 1.09
C SER A 243 13.70 -10.42 -0.28
N GLU A 244 13.25 -11.66 -0.38
CA GLU A 244 12.60 -12.18 -1.59
C GLU A 244 11.25 -11.50 -1.88
N GLU A 245 10.60 -10.92 -0.85
CA GLU A 245 9.35 -10.20 -0.93
C GLU A 245 9.51 -8.73 -1.32
N ALA A 246 10.74 -8.24 -1.48
CA ALA A 246 10.93 -6.86 -1.95
C ALA A 246 10.17 -6.65 -3.27
N PRO A 247 9.24 -5.65 -3.33
CA PRO A 247 8.41 -5.48 -4.50
C PRO A 247 9.22 -5.11 -5.75
N ASP A 248 8.94 -5.75 -6.88
CA ASP A 248 9.37 -5.25 -8.19
C ASP A 248 8.37 -4.19 -8.66
N THR A 249 8.79 -2.93 -8.66
CA THR A 249 7.92 -1.77 -8.92
C THR A 249 7.89 -1.34 -10.38
N ARG A 250 8.81 -1.83 -11.21
CA ARG A 250 8.96 -1.37 -12.58
C ARG A 250 7.72 -1.62 -13.43
N GLY A 251 7.22 -0.58 -14.09
CA GLY A 251 6.02 -0.63 -14.93
C GLY A 251 4.71 -0.77 -14.14
N LYS A 252 4.73 -0.59 -12.81
CA LYS A 252 3.56 -0.73 -11.94
C LYS A 252 3.20 0.60 -11.28
N ILE A 253 1.97 0.73 -10.82
CA ILE A 253 1.53 1.82 -9.95
C ILE A 253 1.93 1.43 -8.53
N LEU A 254 2.81 2.21 -7.90
CA LEU A 254 3.15 2.02 -6.50
C LEU A 254 2.15 2.79 -5.63
N PHE A 255 1.54 2.10 -4.67
CA PHE A 255 0.73 2.68 -3.61
C PHE A 255 1.49 2.62 -2.29
N ILE A 256 1.57 3.76 -1.57
CA ILE A 256 2.17 3.84 -0.24
C ILE A 256 1.28 4.62 0.72
N GLU A 257 1.24 4.22 1.97
CA GLU A 257 0.58 4.89 3.09
C GLU A 257 1.33 4.58 4.39
N ASP A 258 1.20 5.40 5.42
CA ASP A 258 1.77 5.08 6.74
C ASP A 258 1.05 5.84 7.87
N LEU A 259 1.37 5.48 9.12
CA LEU A 259 0.91 6.20 10.31
C LEU A 259 1.97 6.22 11.40
N ASP A 260 1.86 7.23 12.29
CA ASP A 260 2.52 7.27 13.61
C ASP A 260 4.06 7.26 13.54
N GLU A 261 4.64 7.69 12.41
CA GLU A 261 6.08 7.73 12.18
C GLU A 261 6.66 9.13 12.40
N TYR A 262 7.93 9.21 12.79
CA TYR A 262 8.66 10.47 12.82
C TYR A 262 9.04 10.92 11.40
N LEU A 263 8.97 12.23 11.11
CA LEU A 263 9.27 12.79 9.79
C LEU A 263 10.67 12.41 9.29
N TYR A 264 11.70 12.46 10.15
CA TYR A 264 13.05 12.02 9.78
C TYR A 264 13.11 10.52 9.42
N HIS A 265 12.21 9.71 10.00
CA HIS A 265 12.12 8.29 9.69
C HIS A 265 11.43 8.07 8.33
N ILE A 266 10.36 8.82 8.04
CA ILE A 266 9.76 8.87 6.70
C ILE A 266 10.82 9.24 5.66
N ASP A 267 11.60 10.29 5.89
CA ASP A 267 12.69 10.71 4.98
C ASP A 267 13.68 9.58 4.75
N ARG A 268 14.16 8.95 5.81
CA ARG A 268 15.11 7.82 5.70
C ARG A 268 14.53 6.65 4.92
N MET A 269 13.27 6.27 5.14
CA MET A 269 12.59 5.21 4.40
C MET A 269 12.47 5.56 2.92
N ILE A 270 12.00 6.75 2.59
CA ILE A 270 11.83 7.23 1.21
C ILE A 270 13.18 7.28 0.49
N TYR A 271 14.23 7.84 1.11
CA TYR A 271 15.56 7.86 0.51
C TYR A 271 16.19 6.48 0.36
N SER A 272 15.92 5.54 1.26
CA SER A 272 16.32 4.15 1.10
C SER A 272 15.66 3.51 -0.12
N LEU A 273 14.34 3.69 -0.29
CA LEU A 273 13.60 3.20 -1.44
C LEU A 273 14.04 3.88 -2.75
N LYS A 274 14.34 5.18 -2.72
CA LYS A 274 14.94 5.91 -3.87
C LYS A 274 16.28 5.30 -4.26
N ARG A 275 17.18 5.06 -3.30
CA ARG A 275 18.51 4.48 -3.53
C ARG A 275 18.47 3.03 -4.01
N SER A 276 17.48 2.25 -3.59
CA SER A 276 17.25 0.88 -4.10
C SER A 276 16.61 0.86 -5.50
N GLY A 277 16.22 2.03 -6.04
CA GLY A 277 15.64 2.15 -7.38
C GLY A 277 14.13 1.92 -7.46
N MET A 278 13.45 1.81 -6.33
CA MET A 278 12.01 1.50 -6.30
C MET A 278 11.11 2.55 -6.95
N PHE A 279 11.57 3.81 -7.03
CA PHE A 279 10.83 4.87 -7.71
C PHE A 279 11.18 5.00 -9.20
N LYS A 280 12.14 4.23 -9.72
CA LYS A 280 12.54 4.30 -11.13
C LYS A 280 11.65 3.45 -12.02
N GLY A 281 11.12 4.08 -13.08
CA GLY A 281 10.31 3.38 -14.08
C GLY A 281 8.97 2.88 -13.56
N LEU A 282 8.39 3.55 -12.55
CA LEU A 282 7.00 3.35 -12.17
C LEU A 282 6.07 3.73 -13.33
N ALA A 283 4.88 3.15 -13.36
CA ALA A 283 3.77 3.64 -14.17
C ALA A 283 3.05 4.81 -13.50
N GLY A 284 3.03 4.84 -12.16
CA GLY A 284 2.42 5.90 -11.37
C GLY A 284 2.73 5.75 -9.88
N LEU A 285 2.51 6.80 -9.10
CA LEU A 285 2.62 6.80 -7.64
C LEU A 285 1.34 7.33 -7.02
N ILE A 286 0.77 6.55 -6.10
CA ILE A 286 -0.38 6.92 -5.27
C ILE A 286 0.09 6.96 -3.83
N VAL A 287 -0.09 8.09 -3.17
CA VAL A 287 0.17 8.26 -1.74
C VAL A 287 -1.17 8.38 -1.03
N GLY A 288 -1.44 7.44 -0.13
CA GLY A 288 -2.61 7.44 0.73
C GLY A 288 -2.43 8.27 1.99
N GLY A 289 -3.12 7.91 3.06
CA GLY A 289 -3.00 8.58 4.33
C GLY A 289 -1.58 8.52 4.90
N MET A 290 -1.05 9.67 5.29
CA MET A 290 0.15 9.83 6.11
C MET A 290 -0.31 10.40 7.47
N SER A 291 -0.87 9.51 8.31
CA SER A 291 -1.62 9.89 9.50
C SER A 291 -0.75 9.99 10.73
N ASP A 292 -1.08 10.92 11.65
CA ASP A 292 -0.47 11.03 12.98
C ASP A 292 1.07 11.10 12.97
N MET A 293 1.64 11.76 11.96
CA MET A 293 3.09 11.93 11.85
C MET A 293 3.64 12.75 12.99
N LYS A 294 4.80 12.36 13.50
CA LYS A 294 5.48 12.95 14.65
C LYS A 294 6.67 13.78 14.23
N ASP A 295 6.94 14.83 15.00
CA ASP A 295 8.15 15.64 14.84
C ASP A 295 8.86 15.82 16.19
N HIS A 296 10.06 16.35 16.18
CA HIS A 296 10.86 16.69 17.36
C HIS A 296 10.65 18.15 17.75
N GLU A 297 11.14 18.54 18.96
CA GLU A 297 11.14 19.94 19.41
C GLU A 297 11.81 20.88 18.40
N ILE A 298 12.92 20.43 17.77
CA ILE A 298 13.49 21.08 16.60
C ILE A 298 12.83 20.45 15.38
N PRO A 299 11.98 21.17 14.65
CA PRO A 299 11.25 20.62 13.52
C PRO A 299 12.17 20.07 12.44
N PHE A 300 11.77 18.97 11.83
CA PHE A 300 12.45 18.40 10.66
C PHE A 300 12.38 19.35 9.45
N GLY A 301 11.30 20.11 9.35
CA GLY A 301 11.15 21.18 8.38
C GLY A 301 10.41 20.81 7.09
N TYR A 302 10.18 19.52 6.85
CA TYR A 302 9.41 19.01 5.72
C TYR A 302 8.30 18.09 6.20
N ASP A 303 7.13 18.17 5.59
CA ASP A 303 6.05 17.21 5.80
C ASP A 303 6.26 15.93 4.97
N PRO A 304 5.49 14.86 5.22
CA PRO A 304 5.66 13.59 4.53
C PRO A 304 5.46 13.69 3.02
N TYR A 305 4.58 14.57 2.55
CA TYR A 305 4.30 14.74 1.12
C TYR A 305 5.43 15.47 0.40
N GLN A 306 6.02 16.47 1.05
CA GLN A 306 7.22 17.17 0.55
C GLN A 306 8.42 16.21 0.45
N ILE A 307 8.62 15.36 1.45
CA ILE A 307 9.67 14.34 1.47
C ILE A 307 9.50 13.37 0.29
N ILE A 308 8.28 12.85 0.09
CA ILE A 308 7.98 11.93 -1.00
C ILE A 308 8.14 12.63 -2.35
N TRP A 309 7.58 13.85 -2.49
CA TRP A 309 7.72 14.62 -3.73
C TRP A 309 9.18 14.84 -4.12
N ALA A 310 10.04 15.24 -3.19
CA ALA A 310 11.47 15.46 -3.44
C ALA A 310 12.18 14.20 -3.96
N ALA A 311 11.71 13.02 -3.56
CA ALA A 311 12.26 11.76 -4.05
C ALA A 311 11.90 11.47 -5.51
N VAL A 312 10.75 11.95 -6.01
CA VAL A 312 10.18 11.63 -7.33
C VAL A 312 10.02 12.85 -8.25
N ALA A 313 10.55 14.01 -7.86
CA ALA A 313 10.39 15.26 -8.60
C ALA A 313 10.90 15.19 -10.05
N GLU A 314 11.97 14.45 -10.29
CA GLU A 314 12.62 14.30 -11.61
C GLU A 314 11.96 13.21 -12.48
N GLU A 315 11.05 12.43 -11.93
CA GLU A 315 10.36 11.36 -12.65
C GLU A 315 9.24 11.94 -13.54
N SER A 316 8.73 11.16 -14.50
CA SER A 316 7.72 11.63 -15.48
C SER A 316 6.34 11.01 -15.30
N TYR A 317 6.18 9.97 -14.50
CA TYR A 317 4.91 9.28 -14.28
C TYR A 317 3.93 10.10 -13.43
N PRO A 318 2.61 9.85 -13.51
CA PRO A 318 1.61 10.49 -12.66
C PRO A 318 1.89 10.26 -11.17
N VAL A 319 1.74 11.33 -10.36
CA VAL A 319 1.89 11.30 -8.90
C VAL A 319 0.69 11.99 -8.26
N VAL A 320 0.07 11.33 -7.29
CA VAL A 320 -1.06 11.89 -6.55
C VAL A 320 -0.97 11.54 -5.07
N PHE A 321 -1.50 12.46 -4.25
CA PHE A 321 -1.51 12.39 -2.78
C PHE A 321 -2.95 12.38 -2.25
N ASP A 322 -3.08 12.18 -0.93
CA ASP A 322 -4.35 12.19 -0.20
C ASP A 322 -5.40 11.19 -0.70
N ALA A 323 -4.94 10.09 -1.31
CA ALA A 323 -5.86 9.04 -1.72
C ALA A 323 -6.59 8.45 -0.50
N PRO A 324 -7.93 8.23 -0.57
CA PRO A 324 -8.73 7.78 0.57
C PRO A 324 -8.50 6.28 0.84
N MET A 325 -7.26 5.95 1.20
CA MET A 325 -6.78 4.59 1.48
C MET A 325 -5.68 4.63 2.55
N GLY A 326 -5.61 3.60 3.39
CA GLY A 326 -4.66 3.47 4.49
C GLY A 326 -5.29 3.77 5.85
N HIS A 327 -4.53 4.37 6.78
CA HIS A 327 -4.96 4.62 8.15
C HIS A 327 -5.86 5.88 8.27
N LEU A 328 -6.95 5.88 7.52
CA LEU A 328 -7.95 6.95 7.46
C LEU A 328 -9.33 6.43 7.89
N THR A 329 -10.24 7.34 8.22
CA THR A 329 -11.66 6.98 8.45
C THR A 329 -12.30 6.47 7.16
N ASP A 330 -11.99 7.07 6.01
CA ASP A 330 -12.36 6.57 4.68
C ASP A 330 -11.19 5.75 4.12
N ASN A 331 -11.20 4.42 4.34
CA ASN A 331 -10.17 3.50 3.89
C ASN A 331 -10.74 2.56 2.82
N ARG A 332 -10.79 3.03 1.59
CA ARG A 332 -11.37 2.31 0.45
C ARG A 332 -10.48 1.17 -0.01
N ALA A 333 -11.10 0.09 -0.47
CA ALA A 333 -10.39 -1.11 -0.89
C ALA A 333 -9.67 -0.89 -2.23
N LEU A 334 -8.41 -1.34 -2.31
CA LEU A 334 -7.57 -1.28 -3.50
C LEU A 334 -7.02 -2.68 -3.83
N PRO A 335 -7.39 -3.30 -4.95
CA PRO A 335 -6.85 -4.60 -5.31
C PRO A 335 -5.40 -4.47 -5.79
N LEU A 336 -4.51 -5.11 -5.06
CA LEU A 336 -3.08 -5.20 -5.39
C LEU A 336 -2.85 -6.34 -6.39
N GLY A 337 -1.99 -6.11 -7.38
CA GLY A 337 -1.72 -7.05 -8.47
C GLY A 337 -2.72 -6.97 -9.63
N ARG A 338 -3.79 -6.20 -9.54
CA ARG A 338 -4.75 -6.03 -10.63
C ARG A 338 -4.49 -4.75 -11.43
N LEU A 339 -4.83 -4.79 -12.72
CA LEU A 339 -4.84 -3.61 -13.56
C LEU A 339 -5.87 -2.61 -13.03
N CYS A 340 -5.44 -1.38 -12.84
CA CYS A 340 -6.30 -0.24 -12.52
C CYS A 340 -5.95 0.90 -13.46
N THR A 341 -6.94 1.74 -13.78
CA THR A 341 -6.69 3.00 -14.48
C THR A 341 -6.52 4.09 -13.45
N LEU A 342 -5.32 4.67 -13.36
CA LEU A 342 -5.06 5.88 -12.59
C LEU A 342 -5.15 7.09 -13.52
N LYS A 343 -6.01 8.05 -13.18
CA LYS A 343 -6.12 9.33 -13.86
C LYS A 343 -5.95 10.46 -12.86
N VAL A 344 -4.98 11.31 -13.11
CA VAL A 344 -4.66 12.50 -12.30
C VAL A 344 -4.84 13.73 -13.17
N THR A 345 -5.69 14.66 -12.75
CA THR A 345 -5.88 15.99 -13.33
C THR A 345 -5.39 17.06 -12.34
N PRO A 346 -5.36 18.34 -12.68
CA PRO A 346 -5.01 19.37 -11.71
C PRO A 346 -5.97 19.51 -10.51
N THR A 347 -7.21 19.02 -10.62
CA THR A 347 -8.27 19.25 -9.62
C THR A 347 -8.84 17.98 -8.99
N GLU A 348 -8.63 16.83 -9.61
CA GLU A 348 -9.17 15.56 -9.14
C GLU A 348 -8.28 14.39 -9.52
N ALA A 349 -8.36 13.33 -8.75
CA ALA A 349 -7.77 12.05 -9.09
C ALA A 349 -8.81 10.93 -9.02
N LYS A 350 -8.62 9.93 -9.90
CA LYS A 350 -9.51 8.76 -9.99
C LYS A 350 -8.69 7.49 -10.16
N ILE A 351 -9.10 6.45 -9.45
CA ILE A 351 -8.67 5.07 -9.70
C ILE A 351 -9.90 4.30 -10.14
N GLN A 352 -9.89 3.80 -11.37
CA GLN A 352 -10.91 2.88 -11.84
C GLN A 352 -10.43 1.46 -11.61
N VAL A 353 -11.15 0.73 -10.78
CA VAL A 353 -10.94 -0.71 -10.52
C VAL A 353 -11.82 -1.50 -11.45
N HIS A 354 -11.18 -2.37 -12.24
CA HIS A 354 -11.88 -3.23 -13.19
C HIS A 354 -12.27 -4.55 -12.54
N GLY A 355 -13.55 -4.86 -12.55
CA GLY A 355 -14.12 -6.12 -12.06
C GLY A 355 -14.01 -7.28 -13.06
N LYS A 356 -15.04 -8.11 -13.09
CA LYS A 356 -15.16 -9.19 -14.10
C LYS A 356 -15.27 -8.55 -15.49
N THR A 357 -14.47 -9.05 -16.43
CA THR A 357 -14.74 -8.82 -17.85
C THR A 357 -16.04 -9.54 -18.19
N GLN A 358 -17.01 -8.84 -18.74
CA GLN A 358 -18.29 -9.43 -19.20
C GLN A 358 -18.04 -10.32 -20.40
#